data_16e6404eedfdd72967e192f3ed03a6bd
#
_entry.id   16e6404eedfdd72967e192f3ed03a6bd
#
_cell.length_a   1.000
_cell.length_b   1.000
_cell.length_c   1.000
_cell.angle_alpha   90.00
_cell.angle_beta   90.00
_cell.angle_gamma   90.00
#
_symmetry.space_group_name_H-M   'P 1'
#
loop_
_entity.id
_entity.type
_entity.pdbx_description
1 polymer ?
#
loop_
_entity_poly.entity_id
_entity_poly.type
_entity_poly.pdbx_seq_one_letter_code
_entity_poly.pdbx_strand_id
1 'polypeptide(L)'
;MQIPALSPRKQTALLGTILGLASLALHAIPFFLFGRHPLGYDTGFYRRYLIEPITSFPNAPIPGLGDDAFIVRVFLDILRFLHLPTDLILYGSYLIFWALVPVLLFFFLKPYLQKHGAFIAGLLLVGSSVAYNGYWYFLLKNALALDFMLLAFIAIERRWFTAWLLLDIAIVFTHKTSAIIYILTLIALFIFSRGRRNEYALHIAGAGALFAFINAPTVHELSVVMPSAVFLDWKTYLVLSLPFILAIGVAGKAFLKNKIPPTLLALAGISLLFPLFRLPFYERVFIFSDIALAGLAGYGIHKTLSSLKSAWGTKRAFIQLAFLSLFIGLFFGNLWNQVMSTPPLISNEQILRIEEIAKMMPIGATILTTSDEAPWFEGWTNAHVAAPGMLNDNHNLESWTELWTGTSTEEQIEFLDDFQKPLYISTFYAIEDIIGKTPECVHEVSDNLWFVACEKPK
;
A
#
# COMPACT_ATOMS: atom_id res chain seq x y z
N MET A 1 -34.72 -21.91 -24.61
CA MET A 1 -34.75 -20.49 -24.17
C MET A 1 -33.44 -19.84 -24.62
N GLN A 2 -33.47 -19.00 -25.67
CA GLN A 2 -32.29 -18.24 -26.05
C GLN A 2 -32.18 -17.05 -25.07
N ILE A 3 -31.12 -17.05 -24.21
CA ILE A 3 -30.83 -15.91 -23.36
C ILE A 3 -30.47 -14.72 -24.28
N PRO A 4 -31.20 -13.59 -24.22
CA PRO A 4 -30.89 -12.45 -25.06
C PRO A 4 -29.49 -11.95 -24.85
N ALA A 5 -28.74 -11.76 -25.92
CA ALA A 5 -27.36 -11.29 -25.85
C ALA A 5 -27.31 -9.89 -25.22
N LEU A 6 -26.55 -9.74 -24.12
CA LEU A 6 -26.37 -8.45 -23.47
C LEU A 6 -25.74 -7.42 -24.41
N SER A 7 -26.19 -6.17 -24.34
CA SER A 7 -25.56 -5.08 -25.10
C SER A 7 -24.10 -4.92 -24.72
N PRO A 8 -23.23 -4.42 -25.62
CA PRO A 8 -21.81 -4.25 -25.36
C PRO A 8 -21.48 -3.43 -24.09
N ARG A 9 -22.31 -2.42 -23.79
CA ARG A 9 -22.20 -1.60 -22.55
C ARG A 9 -22.51 -2.43 -21.31
N LYS A 10 -23.60 -3.21 -21.32
CA LYS A 10 -23.97 -4.10 -20.20
C LYS A 10 -22.93 -5.19 -19.98
N GLN A 11 -22.36 -5.76 -21.05
CA GLN A 11 -21.27 -6.73 -20.92
C GLN A 11 -20.01 -6.12 -20.29
N THR A 12 -19.66 -4.87 -20.63
CA THR A 12 -18.52 -4.17 -20.04
C THR A 12 -18.75 -3.89 -18.55
N ALA A 13 -19.93 -3.40 -18.20
CA ALA A 13 -20.29 -3.17 -16.80
C ALA A 13 -20.25 -4.48 -15.99
N LEU A 14 -20.81 -5.55 -16.53
CA LEU A 14 -20.80 -6.87 -15.88
C LEU A 14 -19.37 -7.37 -15.62
N LEU A 15 -18.46 -7.27 -16.60
CA LEU A 15 -17.07 -7.71 -16.42
C LEU A 15 -16.36 -6.86 -15.38
N GLY A 16 -16.55 -5.54 -15.37
CA GLY A 16 -16.00 -4.67 -14.31
C GLY A 16 -16.54 -5.02 -12.92
N THR A 17 -17.86 -5.27 -12.82
CA THR A 17 -18.49 -5.70 -11.56
C THR A 17 -17.93 -7.04 -11.07
N ILE A 18 -17.76 -8.02 -11.97
CA ILE A 18 -17.16 -9.32 -11.62
C ILE A 18 -15.74 -9.12 -11.06
N LEU A 19 -14.91 -8.28 -11.68
CA LEU A 19 -13.57 -7.99 -11.19
C LEU A 19 -13.59 -7.35 -9.80
N GLY A 20 -14.45 -6.33 -9.61
CA GLY A 20 -14.59 -5.66 -8.32
C GLY A 20 -15.04 -6.62 -7.21
N LEU A 21 -16.08 -7.43 -7.49
CA LEU A 21 -16.58 -8.42 -6.52
C LEU A 21 -15.58 -9.54 -6.25
N ALA A 22 -14.84 -10.02 -7.25
CA ALA A 22 -13.80 -11.02 -7.06
C ALA A 22 -12.64 -10.47 -6.20
N SER A 23 -12.21 -9.25 -6.47
CA SER A 23 -11.19 -8.58 -5.67
C SER A 23 -11.69 -8.34 -4.24
N LEU A 24 -12.90 -7.80 -4.07
CA LEU A 24 -13.51 -7.58 -2.76
C LEU A 24 -13.61 -8.89 -1.96
N ALA A 25 -14.11 -9.95 -2.57
CA ALA A 25 -14.27 -11.25 -1.92
C ALA A 25 -12.91 -11.81 -1.46
N LEU A 26 -11.89 -11.75 -2.32
CA LEU A 26 -10.54 -12.23 -2.01
C LEU A 26 -9.92 -11.45 -0.84
N HIS A 27 -9.97 -10.13 -0.91
CA HIS A 27 -9.38 -9.26 0.12
C HIS A 27 -10.18 -9.27 1.42
N ALA A 28 -11.43 -9.70 1.41
CA ALA A 28 -12.23 -9.90 2.63
C ALA A 28 -11.89 -11.20 3.39
N ILE A 29 -11.23 -12.18 2.74
CA ILE A 29 -10.93 -13.48 3.36
C ILE A 29 -10.19 -13.35 4.71
N PRO A 30 -9.14 -12.51 4.87
CA PRO A 30 -8.43 -12.38 6.13
C PRO A 30 -9.35 -12.01 7.32
N PHE A 31 -10.37 -11.18 7.09
CA PHE A 31 -11.32 -10.80 8.14
C PHE A 31 -12.17 -11.98 8.63
N PHE A 32 -12.46 -12.95 7.74
CA PHE A 32 -13.17 -14.17 8.11
C PHE A 32 -12.27 -15.18 8.80
N LEU A 33 -10.99 -15.25 8.41
CA LEU A 33 -10.04 -16.22 8.96
C LEU A 33 -9.46 -15.78 10.31
N PHE A 34 -9.09 -14.50 10.44
CA PHE A 34 -8.29 -14.00 11.55
C PHE A 34 -9.04 -13.03 12.46
N GLY A 35 -10.25 -12.62 12.08
CA GLY A 35 -11.10 -11.76 12.88
C GLY A 35 -10.91 -10.26 12.63
N ARG A 36 -11.14 -9.46 13.67
CA ARG A 36 -11.42 -8.02 13.57
C ARG A 36 -10.24 -7.15 13.09
N HIS A 37 -9.01 -7.55 13.39
CA HIS A 37 -7.81 -6.74 13.13
C HIS A 37 -6.75 -7.53 12.36
N PRO A 38 -7.06 -8.06 11.16
CA PRO A 38 -6.17 -8.99 10.48
C PRO A 38 -5.03 -8.32 9.72
N LEU A 39 -5.07 -7.00 9.52
CA LEU A 39 -4.21 -6.33 8.55
C LEU A 39 -3.22 -5.37 9.18
N GLY A 40 -2.11 -5.38 8.62
CA GLY A 40 -0.96 -4.55 8.37
C GLY A 40 -0.49 -3.56 9.41
N TYR A 41 0.76 -3.23 9.27
CA TYR A 41 1.52 -2.38 10.17
C TYR A 41 0.96 -0.94 10.26
N ASP A 42 0.56 -0.35 9.12
CA ASP A 42 0.11 1.05 9.09
C ASP A 42 -1.33 1.27 9.59
N THR A 43 -2.06 0.20 9.93
CA THR A 43 -3.48 0.26 10.33
C THR A 43 -3.71 1.20 11.52
N GLY A 44 -2.85 1.14 12.52
CA GLY A 44 -2.98 1.96 13.73
C GLY A 44 -2.86 3.45 13.44
N PHE A 45 -1.92 3.85 12.58
CA PHE A 45 -1.75 5.24 12.19
C PHE A 45 -3.00 5.81 11.49
N TYR A 46 -3.58 5.06 10.55
CA TYR A 46 -4.81 5.50 9.88
C TYR A 46 -6.03 5.47 10.79
N ARG A 47 -6.06 4.53 11.76
CA ARG A 47 -7.10 4.52 12.79
C ARG A 47 -7.04 5.76 13.66
N ARG A 48 -5.84 6.24 14.01
CA ARG A 48 -5.63 7.48 14.75
C ARG A 48 -6.21 8.69 14.02
N TYR A 49 -6.07 8.79 12.70
CA TYR A 49 -6.70 9.86 11.91
C TYR A 49 -8.23 9.86 12.02
N LEU A 50 -8.85 8.72 12.19
CA LEU A 50 -10.31 8.63 12.37
C LEU A 50 -10.75 9.01 13.80
N ILE A 51 -9.87 8.88 14.78
CA ILE A 51 -10.14 9.26 16.17
C ILE A 51 -9.88 10.76 16.37
N GLU A 52 -8.78 11.26 15.84
CA GLU A 52 -8.38 12.68 15.95
C GLU A 52 -8.67 13.46 14.67
N PRO A 53 -9.51 14.50 14.74
CA PRO A 53 -9.82 15.32 13.57
C PRO A 53 -8.60 16.12 13.11
N ILE A 54 -8.55 16.45 11.82
CA ILE A 54 -7.58 17.41 11.30
C ILE A 54 -7.84 18.77 11.95
N THR A 55 -6.91 19.22 12.79
CA THR A 55 -7.03 20.51 13.49
C THR A 55 -6.26 21.63 12.82
N SER A 56 -5.25 21.29 12.03
CA SER A 56 -4.39 22.24 11.33
C SER A 56 -3.80 21.67 10.06
N PHE A 57 -3.77 22.48 9.00
CA PHE A 57 -3.02 22.23 7.78
C PHE A 57 -1.79 23.16 7.77
N PRO A 58 -0.61 22.72 7.35
CA PRO A 58 -0.26 21.41 6.78
C PRO A 58 0.14 20.35 7.83
N ASN A 59 0.20 20.71 9.13
CA ASN A 59 0.73 19.82 10.16
C ASN A 59 -0.21 18.64 10.44
N ALA A 60 0.32 17.43 10.29
CA ALA A 60 -0.40 16.23 10.66
C ALA A 60 -0.52 16.13 12.19
N PRO A 61 -1.68 15.71 12.75
CA PRO A 61 -1.78 15.42 14.18
C PRO A 61 -0.88 14.25 14.60
N ILE A 62 -0.49 13.40 13.64
CA ILE A 62 0.48 12.33 13.84
C ILE A 62 1.72 12.71 13.05
N PRO A 63 2.79 13.12 13.73
CA PRO A 63 4.08 13.31 13.09
C PRO A 63 4.46 12.05 12.32
N GLY A 64 5.04 12.23 11.15
CA GLY A 64 5.52 11.15 10.32
C GLY A 64 4.60 10.62 9.25
N LEU A 65 3.32 10.88 9.29
CA LEU A 65 2.47 10.61 8.14
C LEU A 65 2.48 11.74 7.10
N GLY A 66 3.22 12.80 7.36
CA GLY A 66 3.57 13.88 6.42
C GLY A 66 2.39 14.53 5.68
N ASP A 67 2.65 15.63 5.05
CA ASP A 67 1.67 16.38 4.25
C ASP A 67 1.22 15.59 2.99
N ASP A 68 1.95 14.55 2.62
CA ASP A 68 1.66 13.67 1.49
C ASP A 68 0.42 12.78 1.70
N ALA A 69 -0.14 12.74 2.92
CA ALA A 69 -1.38 12.00 3.20
C ALA A 69 -2.63 12.88 3.28
N PHE A 70 -2.53 14.16 2.89
CA PHE A 70 -3.63 15.13 3.05
C PHE A 70 -4.96 14.65 2.46
N ILE A 71 -4.96 14.14 1.23
CA ILE A 71 -6.19 13.65 0.57
C ILE A 71 -6.77 12.45 1.31
N VAL A 72 -5.94 11.54 1.82
CA VAL A 72 -6.41 10.41 2.63
C VAL A 72 -7.10 10.90 3.89
N ARG A 73 -6.51 11.87 4.58
CA ARG A 73 -7.07 12.47 5.80
C ARG A 73 -8.41 13.14 5.53
N VAL A 74 -8.48 13.99 4.48
CA VAL A 74 -9.74 14.63 4.07
C VAL A 74 -10.80 13.59 3.73
N PHE A 75 -10.43 12.53 3.03
CA PHE A 75 -11.35 11.45 2.69
C PHE A 75 -11.88 10.72 3.93
N LEU A 76 -10.99 10.37 4.86
CA LEU A 76 -11.38 9.72 6.12
C LEU A 76 -12.25 10.64 6.99
N ASP A 77 -11.95 11.94 7.06
CA ASP A 77 -12.77 12.91 7.78
C ASP A 77 -14.17 13.04 7.18
N ILE A 78 -14.28 13.06 5.85
CA ILE A 78 -15.60 13.05 5.18
C ILE A 78 -16.38 11.80 5.57
N LEU A 79 -15.74 10.63 5.63
CA LEU A 79 -16.41 9.40 6.03
C LEU A 79 -16.86 9.40 7.49
N ARG A 80 -16.17 10.12 8.38
CA ARG A 80 -16.61 10.29 9.78
C ARG A 80 -17.99 10.91 9.89
N PHE A 81 -18.38 11.83 8.99
CA PHE A 81 -19.72 12.42 8.98
C PHE A 81 -20.83 11.38 8.73
N LEU A 82 -20.49 10.19 8.27
CA LEU A 82 -21.44 9.09 8.13
C LEU A 82 -21.77 8.41 9.46
N HIS A 83 -21.12 8.76 10.56
CA HIS A 83 -21.28 8.18 11.90
C HIS A 83 -21.19 6.64 11.94
N LEU A 84 -20.42 6.06 11.02
CA LEU A 84 -20.14 4.63 11.00
C LEU A 84 -19.04 4.29 12.01
N PRO A 85 -18.98 3.04 12.51
CA PRO A 85 -17.88 2.59 13.35
C PRO A 85 -16.52 2.82 12.68
N THR A 86 -15.53 3.28 13.45
CA THR A 86 -14.18 3.62 12.96
C THR A 86 -13.56 2.48 12.14
N ASP A 87 -13.62 1.25 12.65
CA ASP A 87 -13.05 0.09 11.98
C ASP A 87 -13.78 -0.22 10.65
N LEU A 88 -15.10 0.01 10.59
CA LEU A 88 -15.85 -0.16 9.34
C LEU A 88 -15.45 0.88 8.29
N ILE A 89 -15.24 2.14 8.69
CA ILE A 89 -14.74 3.17 7.78
C ILE A 89 -13.35 2.78 7.27
N LEU A 90 -12.44 2.42 8.17
CA LEU A 90 -11.06 2.13 7.86
C LEU A 90 -10.93 0.91 6.92
N TYR A 91 -11.42 -0.24 7.36
CA TYR A 91 -11.29 -1.48 6.59
C TYR A 91 -12.20 -1.49 5.36
N GLY A 92 -13.41 -0.93 5.47
CA GLY A 92 -14.34 -0.84 4.35
C GLY A 92 -13.81 0.03 3.21
N SER A 93 -13.26 1.21 3.52
CA SER A 93 -12.65 2.07 2.50
C SER A 93 -11.43 1.40 1.85
N TYR A 94 -10.61 0.73 2.63
CA TYR A 94 -9.43 0.03 2.15
C TYR A 94 -9.78 -1.12 1.20
N LEU A 95 -10.77 -1.93 1.56
CA LEU A 95 -11.31 -2.98 0.69
C LEU A 95 -11.83 -2.43 -0.63
N ILE A 96 -12.54 -1.29 -0.59
CA ILE A 96 -13.08 -0.64 -1.79
C ILE A 96 -11.94 -0.17 -2.70
N PHE A 97 -10.90 0.49 -2.17
CA PHE A 97 -9.78 0.95 -2.99
C PHE A 97 -9.08 -0.23 -3.68
N TRP A 98 -8.74 -1.29 -2.94
CA TRP A 98 -8.13 -2.47 -3.57
C TRP A 98 -9.06 -3.17 -4.56
N ALA A 99 -10.37 -3.14 -4.36
CA ALA A 99 -11.33 -3.67 -5.32
C ALA A 99 -11.40 -2.82 -6.59
N LEU A 100 -11.15 -1.51 -6.51
CA LEU A 100 -11.16 -0.61 -7.65
C LEU A 100 -9.92 -0.75 -8.55
N VAL A 101 -8.74 -1.05 -8.02
CA VAL A 101 -7.50 -1.15 -8.81
C VAL A 101 -7.64 -2.06 -10.04
N PRO A 102 -8.07 -3.33 -9.94
CA PRO A 102 -8.24 -4.19 -11.13
C PRO A 102 -9.38 -3.74 -12.05
N VAL A 103 -10.41 -3.09 -11.51
CA VAL A 103 -11.51 -2.51 -12.30
C VAL A 103 -11.01 -1.33 -13.14
N LEU A 104 -10.23 -0.45 -12.54
CA LEU A 104 -9.64 0.71 -13.24
C LEU A 104 -8.60 0.26 -14.27
N LEU A 105 -7.77 -0.75 -13.96
CA LEU A 105 -6.88 -1.36 -14.92
C LEU A 105 -7.65 -1.93 -16.13
N PHE A 106 -8.77 -2.61 -15.89
CA PHE A 106 -9.65 -3.09 -16.96
C PHE A 106 -10.14 -1.94 -17.86
N PHE A 107 -10.65 -0.85 -17.28
CA PHE A 107 -11.13 0.30 -18.04
C PHE A 107 -10.02 1.03 -18.79
N PHE A 108 -8.84 1.12 -18.22
CA PHE A 108 -7.65 1.69 -18.85
C PHE A 108 -7.22 0.87 -20.08
N LEU A 109 -7.17 -0.45 -19.95
CA LEU A 109 -6.66 -1.34 -21.00
C LEU A 109 -7.71 -1.70 -22.08
N LYS A 110 -9.00 -1.55 -21.78
CA LYS A 110 -10.09 -1.96 -22.68
C LYS A 110 -10.00 -1.39 -24.11
N PRO A 111 -9.61 -0.11 -24.34
CA PRO A 111 -9.46 0.42 -25.69
C PRO A 111 -8.39 -0.31 -26.54
N TYR A 112 -7.40 -0.89 -25.91
CA TYR A 112 -6.26 -1.53 -26.55
C TYR A 112 -6.39 -3.05 -26.65
N LEU A 113 -6.87 -3.69 -25.60
CA LEU A 113 -6.93 -5.15 -25.48
C LEU A 113 -8.31 -5.73 -25.78
N GLN A 114 -9.26 -4.89 -26.14
CA GLN A 114 -10.67 -5.26 -26.14
C GLN A 114 -11.14 -5.71 -24.73
N LYS A 115 -12.44 -5.99 -24.58
CA LYS A 115 -13.00 -6.32 -23.27
C LYS A 115 -12.43 -7.59 -22.64
N HIS A 116 -12.13 -8.62 -23.44
CA HIS A 116 -11.66 -9.91 -22.91
C HIS A 116 -10.20 -9.85 -22.48
N GLY A 117 -9.31 -9.23 -23.26
CA GLY A 117 -7.91 -9.07 -22.88
C GLY A 117 -7.74 -8.17 -21.67
N ALA A 118 -8.50 -7.09 -21.59
CA ALA A 118 -8.50 -6.20 -20.44
C ALA A 118 -9.07 -6.90 -19.18
N PHE A 119 -10.10 -7.73 -19.33
CA PHE A 119 -10.64 -8.52 -18.23
C PHE A 119 -9.62 -9.54 -17.71
N ILE A 120 -8.89 -10.22 -18.60
CA ILE A 120 -7.80 -11.14 -18.21
C ILE A 120 -6.74 -10.38 -17.42
N ALA A 121 -6.33 -9.17 -17.86
CA ALA A 121 -5.35 -8.36 -17.15
C ALA A 121 -5.83 -8.00 -15.73
N GLY A 122 -7.09 -7.55 -15.59
CA GLY A 122 -7.70 -7.29 -14.29
C GLY A 122 -7.77 -8.53 -13.39
N LEU A 123 -8.14 -9.68 -13.96
CA LEU A 123 -8.20 -10.96 -13.22
C LEU A 123 -6.82 -11.43 -12.75
N LEU A 124 -5.78 -11.26 -13.57
CA LEU A 124 -4.40 -11.54 -13.20
C LEU A 124 -3.94 -10.65 -12.04
N LEU A 125 -4.33 -9.39 -12.05
CA LEU A 125 -4.01 -8.48 -10.94
C LEU A 125 -4.75 -8.88 -9.65
N VAL A 126 -6.01 -9.30 -9.73
CA VAL A 126 -6.74 -9.87 -8.57
C VAL A 126 -6.02 -11.09 -8.00
N GLY A 127 -5.46 -11.95 -8.88
CA GLY A 127 -4.70 -13.15 -8.49
C GLY A 127 -3.23 -12.90 -8.13
N SER A 128 -2.77 -11.64 -8.10
CA SER A 128 -1.37 -11.33 -7.85
C SER A 128 -1.00 -11.45 -6.38
N SER A 129 0.00 -12.28 -6.09
CA SER A 129 0.61 -12.39 -4.76
C SER A 129 1.36 -11.11 -4.34
N VAL A 130 1.91 -10.35 -5.29
CA VAL A 130 2.59 -9.07 -5.00
C VAL A 130 1.58 -8.00 -4.60
N ALA A 131 0.48 -7.89 -5.35
CA ALA A 131 -0.61 -6.96 -5.01
C ALA A 131 -1.24 -7.32 -3.66
N TYR A 132 -1.44 -8.62 -3.40
CA TYR A 132 -1.96 -9.10 -2.12
C TYR A 132 -1.02 -8.81 -0.95
N ASN A 133 0.29 -8.89 -1.15
CA ASN A 133 1.25 -8.52 -0.13
C ASN A 133 1.14 -7.03 0.23
N GLY A 134 1.00 -6.15 -0.78
CA GLY A 134 0.72 -4.74 -0.55
C GLY A 134 -0.57 -4.48 0.22
N TYR A 135 -1.61 -5.26 -0.07
CA TYR A 135 -2.85 -5.24 0.69
C TYR A 135 -2.63 -5.69 2.14
N TRP A 136 -1.88 -6.75 2.37
CA TRP A 136 -1.60 -7.29 3.71
C TRP A 136 -0.90 -6.27 4.61
N TYR A 137 0.03 -5.46 4.09
CA TYR A 137 0.72 -4.41 4.84
C TYR A 137 -0.12 -3.17 5.15
N PHE A 138 -1.38 -3.14 4.73
CA PHE A 138 -2.30 -2.03 4.91
C PHE A 138 -1.85 -0.71 4.27
N LEU A 139 -1.38 -0.77 3.04
CA LEU A 139 -0.90 0.39 2.31
C LEU A 139 -2.06 1.27 1.78
N LEU A 140 -2.85 1.88 2.68
CA LEU A 140 -4.07 2.63 2.35
C LEU A 140 -3.82 3.78 1.37
N LYS A 141 -2.83 4.63 1.65
CA LYS A 141 -2.50 5.76 0.77
C LYS A 141 -1.96 5.30 -0.59
N ASN A 142 -1.25 4.18 -0.63
CA ASN A 142 -0.80 3.61 -1.90
C ASN A 142 -1.99 3.13 -2.75
N ALA A 143 -2.95 2.40 -2.15
CA ALA A 143 -4.12 1.90 -2.86
C ALA A 143 -4.93 3.06 -3.47
N LEU A 144 -5.23 4.10 -2.69
CA LEU A 144 -5.94 5.28 -3.17
C LEU A 144 -5.14 6.03 -4.26
N ALA A 145 -3.83 6.17 -4.10
CA ALA A 145 -2.99 6.81 -5.09
C ALA A 145 -2.89 5.99 -6.40
N LEU A 146 -2.91 4.66 -6.32
CA LEU A 146 -3.00 3.77 -7.49
C LEU A 146 -4.32 3.97 -8.24
N ASP A 147 -5.44 4.11 -7.53
CA ASP A 147 -6.72 4.41 -8.13
C ASP A 147 -6.68 5.74 -8.88
N PHE A 148 -6.17 6.80 -8.26
CA PHE A 148 -6.01 8.10 -8.92
C PHE A 148 -5.06 8.03 -10.10
N MET A 149 -3.96 7.30 -10.01
CA MET A 149 -3.01 7.14 -11.11
C MET A 149 -3.64 6.41 -12.31
N LEU A 150 -4.39 5.34 -12.08
CA LEU A 150 -5.11 4.63 -13.15
C LEU A 150 -6.21 5.50 -13.77
N LEU A 151 -6.92 6.29 -12.96
CA LEU A 151 -7.87 7.28 -13.43
C LEU A 151 -7.19 8.37 -14.26
N ALA A 152 -6.00 8.85 -13.84
CA ALA A 152 -5.21 9.82 -14.60
C ALA A 152 -4.79 9.22 -15.95
N PHE A 153 -4.36 7.98 -16.01
CA PHE A 153 -4.04 7.31 -17.28
C PHE A 153 -5.28 7.18 -18.18
N ILE A 154 -6.47 6.89 -17.63
CA ILE A 154 -7.71 6.92 -18.39
C ILE A 154 -8.03 8.33 -18.91
N ALA A 155 -7.82 9.37 -18.09
CA ALA A 155 -8.04 10.76 -18.47
C ALA A 155 -7.05 11.21 -19.55
N ILE A 156 -5.77 10.82 -19.47
CA ILE A 156 -4.75 11.03 -20.50
C ILE A 156 -5.20 10.42 -21.84
N GLU A 157 -5.63 9.18 -21.84
CA GLU A 157 -6.03 8.46 -23.05
C GLU A 157 -7.30 9.06 -23.67
N ARG A 158 -8.23 9.54 -22.85
CA ARG A 158 -9.50 10.15 -23.28
C ARG A 158 -9.39 11.66 -23.52
N ARG A 159 -8.23 12.27 -23.27
CA ARG A 159 -8.00 13.71 -23.37
C ARG A 159 -8.93 14.54 -22.46
N TRP A 160 -9.25 14.06 -21.28
CA TRP A 160 -10.01 14.77 -20.27
C TRP A 160 -9.07 15.67 -19.43
N PHE A 161 -8.67 16.78 -20.02
CA PHE A 161 -7.64 17.66 -19.49
C PHE A 161 -7.91 18.13 -18.04
N THR A 162 -9.11 18.63 -17.76
CA THR A 162 -9.49 19.09 -16.41
C THR A 162 -9.45 17.96 -15.39
N ALA A 163 -10.00 16.77 -15.75
CA ALA A 163 -9.96 15.61 -14.87
C ALA A 163 -8.52 15.16 -14.63
N TRP A 164 -7.67 15.20 -15.65
CA TRP A 164 -6.25 14.88 -15.53
C TRP A 164 -5.55 15.82 -14.55
N LEU A 165 -5.75 17.15 -14.65
CA LEU A 165 -5.16 18.14 -13.73
C LEU A 165 -5.59 17.92 -12.27
N LEU A 166 -6.87 17.65 -12.03
CA LEU A 166 -7.37 17.35 -10.68
C LEU A 166 -6.76 16.07 -10.12
N LEU A 167 -6.52 15.07 -10.97
CA LEU A 167 -5.88 13.82 -10.58
C LEU A 167 -4.39 13.98 -10.31
N ASP A 168 -3.67 14.87 -11.02
CA ASP A 168 -2.29 15.24 -10.69
C ASP A 168 -2.19 15.75 -9.25
N ILE A 169 -3.09 16.69 -8.88
CA ILE A 169 -3.16 17.23 -7.53
C ILE A 169 -3.46 16.10 -6.53
N ALA A 170 -4.47 15.28 -6.83
CA ALA A 170 -4.87 14.19 -5.94
C ALA A 170 -3.73 13.19 -5.70
N ILE A 171 -2.98 12.79 -6.73
CA ILE A 171 -1.85 11.84 -6.60
C ILE A 171 -0.76 12.43 -5.72
N VAL A 172 -0.37 13.70 -5.96
CA VAL A 172 0.71 14.37 -5.21
C VAL A 172 0.38 14.50 -3.73
N PHE A 173 -0.88 14.84 -3.38
CA PHE A 173 -1.35 14.97 -2.00
C PHE A 173 -1.77 13.65 -1.35
N THR A 174 -1.67 12.52 -2.05
CA THR A 174 -2.04 11.21 -1.49
C THR A 174 -0.83 10.41 -1.07
N HIS A 175 0.22 10.31 -1.92
CA HIS A 175 1.36 9.43 -1.63
C HIS A 175 2.61 9.80 -2.41
N LYS A 176 3.68 10.08 -1.70
CA LYS A 176 4.98 10.54 -2.21
C LYS A 176 5.59 9.62 -3.28
N THR A 177 5.69 8.32 -2.99
CA THR A 177 6.27 7.34 -3.94
C THR A 177 5.41 7.21 -5.21
N SER A 178 4.08 7.20 -5.07
CA SER A 178 3.17 7.16 -6.23
C SER A 178 3.32 8.41 -7.10
N ALA A 179 3.46 9.59 -6.49
CA ALA A 179 3.69 10.84 -7.21
C ALA A 179 5.01 10.80 -7.99
N ILE A 180 6.10 10.30 -7.40
CA ILE A 180 7.39 10.14 -8.09
C ILE A 180 7.24 9.21 -9.30
N ILE A 181 6.67 8.01 -9.13
CA ILE A 181 6.48 7.05 -10.22
C ILE A 181 5.59 7.64 -11.32
N TYR A 182 4.53 8.36 -10.93
CA TYR A 182 3.63 9.03 -11.87
C TYR A 182 4.34 10.11 -12.67
N ILE A 183 5.06 11.03 -12.02
CA ILE A 183 5.81 12.12 -12.68
C ILE A 183 6.89 11.54 -13.61
N LEU A 184 7.64 10.54 -13.18
CA LEU A 184 8.63 9.87 -14.01
C LEU A 184 7.98 9.17 -15.23
N THR A 185 6.79 8.59 -15.05
CA THR A 185 6.02 8.02 -16.16
C THR A 185 5.60 9.10 -17.16
N LEU A 186 5.18 10.28 -16.69
CA LEU A 186 4.87 11.43 -17.57
C LEU A 186 6.13 11.94 -18.30
N ILE A 187 7.29 11.97 -17.64
CA ILE A 187 8.57 12.33 -18.27
C ILE A 187 8.92 11.33 -19.37
N ALA A 188 8.78 10.03 -19.14
CA ALA A 188 8.97 9.03 -20.17
C ALA A 188 8.02 9.23 -21.35
N LEU A 189 6.75 9.52 -21.09
CA LEU A 189 5.78 9.85 -22.14
C LEU A 189 6.12 11.13 -22.90
N PHE A 190 6.61 12.16 -22.23
CA PHE A 190 7.11 13.40 -22.87
C PHE A 190 8.25 13.10 -23.83
N ILE A 191 9.18 12.23 -23.44
CA ILE A 191 10.34 11.87 -24.26
C ILE A 191 9.89 11.09 -25.51
N PHE A 192 9.05 10.07 -25.33
CA PHE A 192 8.72 9.11 -26.38
C PHE A 192 7.50 9.48 -27.23
N SER A 193 6.58 10.33 -26.75
CA SER A 193 5.32 10.67 -27.42
C SER A 193 5.38 12.08 -28.08
N ARG A 194 5.98 12.18 -29.26
CA ARG A 194 6.23 13.47 -29.95
C ARG A 194 4.97 14.32 -30.14
N GLY A 195 3.80 13.73 -30.38
CA GLY A 195 2.57 14.47 -30.74
C GLY A 195 1.85 15.14 -29.57
N ARG A 196 2.26 14.90 -28.31
CA ARG A 196 1.57 15.40 -27.10
C ARG A 196 2.53 15.99 -26.06
N ARG A 197 3.73 16.37 -26.48
CA ARG A 197 4.78 16.86 -25.58
C ARG A 197 4.33 18.04 -24.70
N ASN A 198 3.65 19.02 -25.31
CA ASN A 198 3.23 20.23 -24.60
C ASN A 198 2.20 19.86 -23.47
N GLU A 199 1.30 18.92 -23.71
CA GLU A 199 0.35 18.44 -22.70
C GLU A 199 1.13 17.81 -21.54
N TYR A 200 2.02 16.86 -21.82
CA TYR A 200 2.84 16.21 -20.78
C TYR A 200 3.73 17.22 -20.05
N ALA A 201 4.36 18.18 -20.76
CA ALA A 201 5.22 19.19 -20.13
C ALA A 201 4.44 20.02 -19.10
N LEU A 202 3.19 20.42 -19.40
CA LEU A 202 2.35 21.18 -18.49
C LEU A 202 2.03 20.38 -17.22
N HIS A 203 1.64 19.12 -17.36
CA HIS A 203 1.33 18.25 -16.21
C HIS A 203 2.58 17.91 -15.39
N ILE A 204 3.74 17.69 -16.03
CA ILE A 204 5.02 17.49 -15.35
C ILE A 204 5.39 18.75 -14.55
N ALA A 205 5.26 19.94 -15.15
CA ALA A 205 5.56 21.19 -14.47
C ALA A 205 4.62 21.44 -13.29
N GLY A 206 3.31 21.21 -13.47
CA GLY A 206 2.31 21.39 -12.42
C GLY A 206 2.48 20.39 -11.27
N ALA A 207 2.50 19.10 -11.58
CA ALA A 207 2.66 18.03 -10.57
C ALA A 207 4.06 18.10 -9.91
N GLY A 208 5.12 18.39 -10.68
CA GLY A 208 6.48 18.52 -10.19
C GLY A 208 6.67 19.73 -9.27
N ALA A 209 6.13 20.89 -9.62
CA ALA A 209 6.17 22.07 -8.77
C ALA A 209 5.39 21.86 -7.46
N LEU A 210 4.20 21.27 -7.55
CA LEU A 210 3.39 20.95 -6.39
C LEU A 210 4.09 19.92 -5.48
N PHE A 211 4.68 18.88 -6.06
CA PHE A 211 5.46 17.89 -5.34
C PHE A 211 6.67 18.52 -4.62
N ALA A 212 7.42 19.38 -5.32
CA ALA A 212 8.55 20.10 -4.73
C ALA A 212 8.10 21.02 -3.59
N PHE A 213 6.99 21.75 -3.77
CA PHE A 213 6.45 22.63 -2.73
C PHE A 213 6.08 21.88 -1.45
N ILE A 214 5.40 20.73 -1.56
CA ILE A 214 4.97 19.94 -0.41
C ILE A 214 6.15 19.27 0.28
N ASN A 215 7.14 18.79 -0.48
CA ASN A 215 8.23 17.99 0.07
C ASN A 215 9.52 18.79 0.33
N ALA A 216 9.58 20.08 0.00
CA ALA A 216 10.76 20.93 0.25
C ALA A 216 11.23 20.92 1.71
N PRO A 217 10.34 20.96 2.73
CA PRO A 217 10.77 20.90 4.13
C PRO A 217 11.41 19.56 4.53
N THR A 218 11.00 18.46 3.88
CA THR A 218 11.40 17.09 4.27
C THR A 218 12.61 16.55 3.48
N VAL A 219 13.16 17.33 2.55
CA VAL A 219 14.34 16.91 1.76
C VAL A 219 15.56 16.68 2.66
N HIS A 220 15.68 17.39 3.79
CA HIS A 220 16.75 17.17 4.76
C HIS A 220 16.62 15.85 5.52
N GLU A 221 15.41 15.31 5.68
CA GLU A 221 15.14 14.04 6.38
C GLU A 221 15.37 12.82 5.49
N LEU A 222 15.40 12.99 4.16
CA LEU A 222 15.72 11.91 3.21
C LEU A 222 17.15 11.36 3.33
N SER A 223 18.02 12.04 4.07
CA SER A 223 19.37 11.57 4.35
C SER A 223 19.42 10.49 5.44
N VAL A 224 18.38 10.35 6.24
CA VAL A 224 18.25 9.23 7.18
C VAL A 224 17.67 8.05 6.39
N VAL A 225 18.56 7.18 5.94
CA VAL A 225 18.19 5.88 5.38
C VAL A 225 17.54 5.09 6.50
N MET A 226 16.21 5.20 6.62
CA MET A 226 15.47 4.23 7.43
C MET A 226 15.73 2.86 6.82
N PRO A 227 16.15 1.85 7.61
CA PRO A 227 16.07 0.49 7.15
C PRO A 227 14.62 0.25 6.75
N SER A 228 14.35 0.14 5.46
CA SER A 228 13.02 -0.13 4.95
C SER A 228 12.57 -1.43 5.57
N ALA A 229 11.47 -1.43 6.30
CA ALA A 229 10.78 -2.67 6.58
C ALA A 229 10.58 -3.36 5.24
N VAL A 230 11.22 -4.51 5.06
CA VAL A 230 11.31 -5.18 3.76
C VAL A 230 9.92 -5.62 3.36
N PHE A 231 9.25 -4.78 2.55
CA PHE A 231 7.92 -5.09 2.01
C PHE A 231 7.96 -6.39 1.20
N LEU A 232 8.97 -6.52 0.36
CA LEU A 232 9.21 -7.70 -0.46
C LEU A 232 10.64 -7.64 -1.01
N ASP A 233 11.45 -8.64 -0.75
CA ASP A 233 12.77 -8.71 -1.35
C ASP A 233 12.69 -8.98 -2.87
N TRP A 234 13.72 -8.56 -3.62
CA TRP A 234 13.72 -8.64 -5.08
C TRP A 234 13.68 -10.07 -5.62
N LYS A 235 14.24 -11.06 -4.89
CA LYS A 235 14.25 -12.47 -5.31
C LYS A 235 12.84 -13.05 -5.21
N THR A 236 12.17 -12.80 -4.07
CA THR A 236 10.78 -13.18 -3.85
C THR A 236 9.88 -12.51 -4.89
N TYR A 237 10.09 -11.20 -5.17
CA TYR A 237 9.35 -10.51 -6.23
C TYR A 237 9.50 -11.17 -7.59
N LEU A 238 10.72 -11.54 -8.00
CA LEU A 238 10.94 -12.24 -9.27
C LEU A 238 10.23 -13.59 -9.34
N VAL A 239 10.26 -14.36 -8.25
CA VAL A 239 9.56 -15.66 -8.18
C VAL A 239 8.05 -15.46 -8.28
N LEU A 240 7.48 -14.52 -7.54
CA LEU A 240 6.05 -14.23 -7.57
C LEU A 240 5.59 -13.65 -8.91
N SER A 241 6.45 -12.91 -9.62
CA SER A 241 6.17 -12.31 -10.93
C SER A 241 6.43 -13.27 -12.10
N LEU A 242 7.05 -14.44 -11.85
CA LEU A 242 7.40 -15.40 -12.91
C LEU A 242 6.21 -15.76 -13.81
N PRO A 243 4.99 -16.01 -13.32
CA PRO A 243 3.85 -16.30 -14.18
C PRO A 243 3.54 -15.17 -15.15
N PHE A 244 3.67 -13.89 -14.75
CA PHE A 244 3.51 -12.74 -15.65
C PHE A 244 4.60 -12.73 -16.72
N ILE A 245 5.86 -12.93 -16.33
CA ILE A 245 7.01 -12.93 -17.23
C ILE A 245 6.85 -14.03 -18.28
N LEU A 246 6.41 -15.23 -17.88
CA LEU A 246 6.14 -16.33 -18.81
C LEU A 246 5.01 -15.99 -19.79
N ALA A 247 3.90 -15.39 -19.30
CA ALA A 247 2.79 -14.97 -20.15
C ALA A 247 3.21 -13.88 -21.17
N ILE A 248 4.09 -12.96 -20.77
CA ILE A 248 4.68 -11.96 -21.65
C ILE A 248 5.61 -12.62 -22.68
N GLY A 249 6.48 -13.52 -22.25
CA GLY A 249 7.44 -14.23 -23.11
C GLY A 249 6.77 -15.02 -24.22
N VAL A 250 5.70 -15.75 -23.92
CA VAL A 250 4.91 -16.51 -24.91
C VAL A 250 4.35 -15.63 -26.02
N ALA A 251 4.07 -14.36 -25.71
CA ALA A 251 3.52 -13.40 -26.66
C ALA A 251 4.58 -12.53 -27.39
N GLY A 252 5.87 -12.77 -27.16
CA GLY A 252 6.96 -11.88 -27.55
C GLY A 252 6.88 -11.32 -28.97
N LYS A 253 6.61 -12.18 -30.00
CA LYS A 253 6.43 -11.74 -31.37
C LYS A 253 5.18 -10.85 -31.60
N ALA A 254 4.13 -11.05 -30.79
CA ALA A 254 2.90 -10.26 -30.91
C ALA A 254 3.09 -8.84 -30.36
N PHE A 255 3.97 -8.64 -29.38
CA PHE A 255 4.31 -7.32 -28.86
C PHE A 255 4.95 -6.42 -29.90
N LEU A 256 5.77 -6.97 -30.79
CA LEU A 256 6.45 -6.21 -31.85
C LEU A 256 5.48 -5.71 -32.94
N LYS A 257 4.32 -6.34 -33.11
CA LYS A 257 3.37 -6.07 -34.19
C LYS A 257 2.17 -5.22 -33.81
N ASN A 258 1.93 -4.98 -32.53
CA ASN A 258 0.69 -4.38 -32.06
C ASN A 258 0.95 -3.12 -31.19
N LYS A 259 -0.04 -2.22 -31.20
CA LYS A 259 0.00 -1.01 -30.36
C LYS A 259 -0.29 -1.37 -28.90
N ILE A 260 0.71 -1.33 -28.07
CA ILE A 260 0.56 -1.35 -26.59
C ILE A 260 0.39 0.09 -26.14
N PRO A 261 -0.43 0.37 -25.09
CA PRO A 261 -0.53 1.72 -24.56
C PRO A 261 0.85 2.27 -24.19
N PRO A 262 1.27 3.43 -24.74
CA PRO A 262 2.55 4.04 -24.36
C PRO A 262 2.68 4.26 -22.86
N THR A 263 1.56 4.59 -22.21
CA THR A 263 1.47 4.80 -20.76
C THR A 263 1.81 3.51 -19.98
N LEU A 264 1.33 2.35 -20.44
CA LEU A 264 1.65 1.06 -19.82
C LEU A 264 3.13 0.71 -19.98
N LEU A 265 3.70 0.96 -21.16
CA LEU A 265 5.14 0.74 -21.42
C LEU A 265 6.01 1.69 -20.60
N ALA A 266 5.62 2.96 -20.49
CA ALA A 266 6.32 3.93 -19.67
C ALA A 266 6.29 3.54 -18.20
N LEU A 267 5.12 3.17 -17.68
CA LEU A 267 4.97 2.68 -16.31
C LEU A 267 5.83 1.44 -16.07
N ALA A 268 5.79 0.44 -16.97
CA ALA A 268 6.60 -0.76 -16.87
C ALA A 268 8.10 -0.43 -16.87
N GLY A 269 8.55 0.42 -17.79
CA GLY A 269 9.94 0.84 -17.88
C GLY A 269 10.41 1.55 -16.62
N ILE A 270 9.67 2.57 -16.16
CA ILE A 270 10.03 3.33 -14.96
C ILE A 270 10.01 2.44 -13.71
N SER A 271 8.94 1.69 -13.50
CA SER A 271 8.83 0.86 -12.29
C SER A 271 9.87 -0.26 -12.22
N LEU A 272 10.32 -0.80 -13.37
CA LEU A 272 11.37 -1.82 -13.39
C LEU A 272 12.79 -1.23 -13.25
N LEU A 273 13.00 0.05 -13.56
CA LEU A 273 14.30 0.71 -13.32
C LEU A 273 14.65 0.78 -11.84
N PHE A 274 13.65 0.97 -10.96
CA PHE A 274 13.88 1.08 -9.52
C PHE A 274 14.54 -0.17 -8.92
N PRO A 275 13.99 -1.37 -9.07
CA PRO A 275 14.63 -2.57 -8.55
C PRO A 275 15.91 -2.94 -9.30
N LEU A 276 15.99 -2.66 -10.61
CA LEU A 276 17.18 -2.96 -11.40
C LEU A 276 18.41 -2.18 -10.92
N PHE A 277 18.22 -0.91 -10.59
CA PHE A 277 19.29 -0.03 -10.10
C PHE A 277 19.30 0.13 -8.59
N ARG A 278 18.45 -0.61 -7.85
CA ARG A 278 18.27 -0.51 -6.40
C ARG A 278 18.10 0.94 -5.92
N LEU A 279 17.27 1.70 -6.65
CA LEU A 279 16.96 3.08 -6.29
C LEU A 279 16.22 3.12 -4.93
N PRO A 280 16.26 4.24 -4.21
CA PRO A 280 15.55 4.37 -2.94
C PRO A 280 14.09 3.94 -3.05
N PHE A 281 13.59 3.23 -2.05
CA PHE A 281 12.21 2.71 -1.98
C PHE A 281 11.82 1.71 -3.09
N TYR A 282 12.78 1.08 -3.78
CA TYR A 282 12.52 0.17 -4.90
C TYR A 282 11.53 -0.95 -4.54
N GLU A 283 11.51 -1.40 -3.30
CA GLU A 283 10.60 -2.44 -2.82
C GLU A 283 9.14 -2.00 -2.86
N ARG A 284 8.85 -0.73 -2.54
CA ARG A 284 7.50 -0.16 -2.64
C ARG A 284 7.05 0.02 -4.09
N VAL A 285 7.99 0.05 -5.02
CA VAL A 285 7.70 0.21 -6.46
C VAL A 285 7.23 -1.09 -7.11
N PHE A 286 7.44 -2.24 -6.48
CA PHE A 286 7.00 -3.54 -7.01
C PHE A 286 5.50 -3.60 -7.32
N ILE A 287 4.64 -2.91 -6.56
CA ILE A 287 3.19 -2.86 -6.82
C ILE A 287 2.91 -2.22 -8.19
N PHE A 288 3.63 -1.15 -8.55
CA PHE A 288 3.48 -0.47 -9.84
C PHE A 288 3.98 -1.35 -10.98
N SER A 289 5.11 -2.03 -10.77
CA SER A 289 5.63 -3.02 -11.72
C SER A 289 4.62 -4.13 -11.95
N ASP A 290 3.98 -4.61 -10.90
CA ASP A 290 3.00 -5.69 -10.94
C ASP A 290 1.75 -5.30 -11.75
N ILE A 291 1.23 -4.09 -11.57
CA ILE A 291 0.13 -3.54 -12.38
C ILE A 291 0.52 -3.51 -13.88
N ALA A 292 1.74 -3.06 -14.17
CA ALA A 292 2.22 -3.00 -15.54
C ALA A 292 2.41 -4.41 -16.14
N LEU A 293 2.99 -5.35 -15.36
CA LEU A 293 3.18 -6.73 -15.76
C LEU A 293 1.84 -7.46 -15.97
N ALA A 294 0.85 -7.24 -15.09
CA ALA A 294 -0.50 -7.80 -15.27
C ALA A 294 -1.14 -7.31 -16.57
N GLY A 295 -0.99 -6.02 -16.90
CA GLY A 295 -1.45 -5.46 -18.17
C GLY A 295 -0.78 -6.11 -19.38
N LEU A 296 0.54 -6.23 -19.36
CA LEU A 296 1.32 -6.85 -20.42
C LEU A 296 1.03 -8.38 -20.54
N ALA A 297 0.92 -9.07 -19.41
CA ALA A 297 0.57 -10.51 -19.38
C ALA A 297 -0.84 -10.76 -19.92
N GLY A 298 -1.82 -9.93 -19.54
CA GLY A 298 -3.18 -9.99 -20.07
C GLY A 298 -3.23 -9.82 -21.59
N TYR A 299 -2.42 -8.89 -22.12
CA TYR A 299 -2.21 -8.77 -23.56
C TYR A 299 -1.63 -10.05 -24.14
N GLY A 300 -0.58 -10.59 -23.55
CA GLY A 300 0.09 -11.80 -23.97
C GLY A 300 -0.84 -13.00 -24.06
N ILE A 301 -1.57 -13.27 -22.98
CA ILE A 301 -2.55 -14.35 -22.92
C ILE A 301 -3.66 -14.17 -23.96
N HIS A 302 -4.21 -12.96 -24.06
CA HIS A 302 -5.27 -12.68 -25.04
C HIS A 302 -4.83 -12.94 -26.47
N LYS A 303 -3.61 -12.53 -26.84
CA LYS A 303 -3.06 -12.76 -28.19
C LYS A 303 -2.75 -14.24 -28.44
N THR A 304 -2.21 -14.94 -27.46
CA THR A 304 -1.97 -16.39 -27.54
C THR A 304 -3.30 -17.15 -27.77
N LEU A 305 -4.32 -16.85 -26.94
CA LEU A 305 -5.64 -17.46 -27.11
C LEU A 305 -6.27 -17.13 -28.46
N SER A 306 -6.05 -15.92 -28.98
CA SER A 306 -6.55 -15.51 -30.30
C SER A 306 -5.82 -16.23 -31.44
N SER A 307 -4.52 -16.49 -31.32
CA SER A 307 -3.71 -17.22 -32.32
C SER A 307 -4.02 -18.71 -32.35
N LEU A 308 -4.26 -19.32 -31.20
CA LEU A 308 -4.73 -20.70 -31.10
C LEU A 308 -6.05 -20.92 -31.86
N LYS A 309 -6.83 -19.86 -32.04
CA LYS A 309 -8.10 -19.86 -32.79
C LYS A 309 -7.93 -20.32 -34.24
N SER A 310 -6.84 -19.97 -34.88
CA SER A 310 -6.61 -20.28 -36.29
C SER A 310 -5.91 -21.61 -36.55
N ALA A 311 -5.18 -22.14 -35.54
CA ALA A 311 -4.26 -23.27 -35.72
C ALA A 311 -4.88 -24.65 -35.42
N TRP A 312 -5.90 -24.74 -34.55
CA TRP A 312 -6.28 -26.02 -33.93
C TRP A 312 -7.76 -26.47 -34.15
N GLY A 313 -8.52 -25.84 -35.01
CA GLY A 313 -9.89 -26.24 -35.40
C GLY A 313 -10.81 -26.59 -34.22
N THR A 314 -11.40 -27.81 -34.26
CA THR A 314 -12.34 -28.28 -33.23
C THR A 314 -11.75 -28.52 -31.84
N LYS A 315 -10.46 -28.83 -31.75
CA LYS A 315 -9.74 -29.06 -30.47
C LYS A 315 -9.40 -27.76 -29.76
N ARG A 316 -9.60 -26.64 -30.40
CA ARG A 316 -9.26 -25.30 -29.93
C ARG A 316 -9.85 -24.98 -28.55
N ALA A 317 -11.17 -25.20 -28.37
CA ALA A 317 -11.84 -24.84 -27.11
C ALA A 317 -11.23 -25.58 -25.92
N PHE A 318 -10.87 -26.85 -26.10
CA PHE A 318 -10.20 -27.64 -25.05
C PHE A 318 -8.82 -27.09 -24.72
N ILE A 319 -7.99 -26.77 -25.74
CA ILE A 319 -6.64 -26.25 -25.53
C ILE A 319 -6.68 -24.85 -24.88
N GLN A 320 -7.61 -23.98 -25.32
CA GLN A 320 -7.81 -22.67 -24.70
C GLN A 320 -8.22 -22.79 -23.21
N LEU A 321 -9.12 -23.72 -22.91
CA LEU A 321 -9.57 -23.98 -21.56
C LEU A 321 -8.42 -24.54 -20.71
N ALA A 322 -7.68 -25.53 -21.20
CA ALA A 322 -6.53 -26.11 -20.50
C ALA A 322 -5.44 -25.08 -20.22
N PHE A 323 -5.10 -24.24 -21.21
CA PHE A 323 -4.15 -23.16 -21.05
C PHE A 323 -4.60 -22.12 -20.02
N LEU A 324 -5.85 -21.69 -20.10
CA LEU A 324 -6.42 -20.72 -19.16
C LEU A 324 -6.50 -21.31 -17.75
N SER A 325 -6.92 -22.57 -17.60
CA SER A 325 -6.96 -23.27 -16.31
C SER A 325 -5.59 -23.40 -15.66
N LEU A 326 -4.56 -23.70 -16.48
CA LEU A 326 -3.18 -23.75 -15.98
C LEU A 326 -2.74 -22.39 -15.41
N PHE A 327 -2.96 -21.31 -16.16
CA PHE A 327 -2.61 -19.97 -15.69
C PHE A 327 -3.41 -19.54 -14.46
N ILE A 328 -4.72 -19.74 -14.47
CA ILE A 328 -5.57 -19.46 -13.31
C ILE A 328 -5.09 -20.29 -12.10
N GLY A 329 -4.83 -21.59 -12.30
CA GLY A 329 -4.33 -22.47 -11.24
C GLY A 329 -3.01 -21.99 -10.64
N LEU A 330 -2.06 -21.56 -11.46
CA LEU A 330 -0.78 -21.04 -11.00
C LEU A 330 -0.93 -19.75 -10.20
N PHE A 331 -1.70 -18.80 -10.70
CA PHE A 331 -1.91 -17.52 -10.03
C PHE A 331 -2.70 -17.67 -8.73
N PHE A 332 -3.90 -18.21 -8.82
CA PHE A 332 -4.78 -18.32 -7.66
C PHE A 332 -4.34 -19.38 -6.67
N GLY A 333 -3.67 -20.43 -7.11
CA GLY A 333 -3.10 -21.44 -6.21
C GLY A 333 -2.00 -20.86 -5.33
N ASN A 334 -1.08 -20.07 -5.90
CA ASN A 334 -0.03 -19.39 -5.14
C ASN A 334 -0.62 -18.35 -4.18
N LEU A 335 -1.55 -17.53 -4.67
CA LEU A 335 -2.23 -16.55 -3.86
C LEU A 335 -3.03 -17.18 -2.72
N TRP A 336 -3.77 -18.26 -2.99
CA TRP A 336 -4.53 -18.99 -1.98
C TRP A 336 -3.63 -19.50 -0.86
N ASN A 337 -2.49 -20.11 -1.24
CA ASN A 337 -1.51 -20.54 -0.26
C ASN A 337 -1.01 -19.37 0.59
N GLN A 338 -0.71 -18.21 -0.01
CA GLN A 338 -0.28 -17.02 0.70
C GLN A 338 -1.37 -16.52 1.67
N VAL A 339 -2.64 -16.40 1.21
CA VAL A 339 -3.76 -15.95 2.03
C VAL A 339 -3.96 -16.83 3.27
N MET A 340 -3.79 -18.15 3.10
CA MET A 340 -4.00 -19.12 4.17
C MET A 340 -2.80 -19.27 5.11
N SER A 341 -1.59 -18.92 4.67
CA SER A 341 -0.35 -19.13 5.43
C SER A 341 0.22 -17.86 6.06
N THR A 342 -0.29 -16.67 5.70
CA THR A 342 0.21 -15.42 6.25
C THR A 342 -0.59 -15.04 7.50
N PRO A 343 0.00 -15.17 8.72
CA PRO A 343 -0.69 -14.81 9.95
C PRO A 343 -0.83 -13.28 10.06
N PRO A 344 -1.76 -12.79 10.89
CA PRO A 344 -1.84 -11.36 11.21
C PRO A 344 -0.58 -10.91 11.95
N LEU A 345 -0.23 -9.62 11.80
CA LEU A 345 0.93 -9.02 12.49
C LEU A 345 0.66 -8.84 13.99
N ILE A 346 -0.60 -8.80 14.38
CA ILE A 346 -1.03 -8.73 15.78
C ILE A 346 -2.24 -9.63 15.98
N SER A 347 -2.33 -10.29 17.13
CA SER A 347 -3.46 -11.13 17.47
C SER A 347 -4.64 -10.31 18.03
N ASN A 348 -5.86 -10.88 17.95
CA ASN A 348 -7.02 -10.25 18.59
C ASN A 348 -6.84 -10.10 20.11
N GLU A 349 -6.16 -11.04 20.74
CA GLU A 349 -5.86 -11.01 22.17
C GLU A 349 -4.95 -9.83 22.53
N GLN A 350 -3.91 -9.60 21.74
CA GLN A 350 -3.01 -8.46 21.93
C GLN A 350 -3.78 -7.14 21.75
N ILE A 351 -4.65 -7.00 20.75
CA ILE A 351 -5.48 -5.79 20.58
C ILE A 351 -6.40 -5.57 21.78
N LEU A 352 -7.07 -6.62 22.28
CA LEU A 352 -7.89 -6.51 23.49
C LEU A 352 -7.06 -6.06 24.69
N ARG A 353 -5.84 -6.56 24.81
CA ARG A 353 -4.91 -6.15 25.85
C ARG A 353 -4.51 -4.68 25.74
N ILE A 354 -4.23 -4.17 24.52
CA ILE A 354 -3.98 -2.74 24.30
C ILE A 354 -5.20 -1.89 24.69
N GLU A 355 -6.42 -2.33 24.37
CA GLU A 355 -7.65 -1.65 24.77
C GLU A 355 -7.84 -1.63 26.31
N GLU A 356 -7.41 -2.67 27.01
CA GLU A 356 -7.40 -2.71 28.49
C GLU A 356 -6.35 -1.74 29.06
N ILE A 357 -5.14 -1.78 28.54
CA ILE A 357 -4.05 -0.85 28.92
C ILE A 357 -4.50 0.61 28.72
N ALA A 358 -5.15 0.90 27.59
CA ALA A 358 -5.67 2.23 27.29
C ALA A 358 -6.65 2.76 28.35
N LYS A 359 -7.44 1.86 28.99
CA LYS A 359 -8.37 2.26 30.04
C LYS A 359 -7.69 2.54 31.38
N MET A 360 -6.51 1.99 31.61
CA MET A 360 -5.74 2.16 32.84
C MET A 360 -4.90 3.42 32.83
N MET A 361 -4.57 3.94 31.65
CA MET A 361 -3.71 5.12 31.50
C MET A 361 -4.48 6.43 31.56
N PRO A 362 -3.90 7.47 32.17
CA PRO A 362 -4.46 8.82 32.12
C PRO A 362 -4.34 9.42 30.71
N ILE A 363 -5.24 10.36 30.39
CA ILE A 363 -5.20 11.11 29.14
C ILE A 363 -3.90 11.91 29.07
N GLY A 364 -3.21 11.88 27.94
CA GLY A 364 -1.94 12.58 27.72
C GLY A 364 -0.72 11.85 28.28
N ALA A 365 -0.86 10.59 28.71
CA ALA A 365 0.28 9.75 29.05
C ALA A 365 1.15 9.47 27.82
N THR A 366 2.43 9.22 28.05
CA THR A 366 3.36 8.72 27.03
C THR A 366 3.58 7.22 27.22
N ILE A 367 3.59 6.47 26.14
CA ILE A 367 3.94 5.05 26.10
C ILE A 367 5.25 4.88 25.32
N LEU A 368 6.22 4.25 25.94
CA LEU A 368 7.39 3.69 25.25
C LEU A 368 7.09 2.24 24.89
N THR A 369 7.37 1.88 23.64
CA THR A 369 7.14 0.52 23.15
C THR A 369 8.14 0.17 22.06
N THR A 370 8.08 -1.04 21.52
CA THR A 370 8.92 -1.47 20.39
C THR A 370 8.39 -0.94 19.06
N SER A 371 9.25 -0.86 18.06
CA SER A 371 8.88 -0.33 16.72
C SER A 371 7.76 -1.12 16.05
N ASP A 372 7.69 -2.43 16.28
CA ASP A 372 6.69 -3.32 15.71
C ASP A 372 5.33 -3.27 16.42
N GLU A 373 5.31 -2.83 17.69
CA GLU A 373 4.09 -2.66 18.48
C GLU A 373 3.51 -1.25 18.41
N ALA A 374 4.36 -0.26 18.18
CA ALA A 374 4.01 1.17 18.22
C ALA A 374 2.76 1.56 17.41
N PRO A 375 2.56 1.12 16.17
CA PRO A 375 1.37 1.48 15.40
C PRO A 375 0.07 1.01 16.06
N TRP A 376 0.11 -0.13 16.76
CA TRP A 376 -1.05 -0.69 17.42
C TRP A 376 -1.40 0.12 18.68
N PHE A 377 -0.41 0.49 19.50
CA PHE A 377 -0.64 1.41 20.61
C PHE A 377 -1.13 2.77 20.14
N GLU A 378 -0.55 3.32 19.06
CA GLU A 378 -0.98 4.59 18.46
C GLU A 378 -2.45 4.57 18.03
N GLY A 379 -2.90 3.48 17.41
CA GLY A 379 -4.25 3.35 16.90
C GLY A 379 -5.32 3.02 17.95
N TRP A 380 -4.96 2.37 19.04
CA TRP A 380 -5.93 1.86 20.04
C TRP A 380 -5.83 2.50 21.41
N THR A 381 -4.91 3.45 21.61
CA THR A 381 -4.82 4.24 22.84
C THR A 381 -5.01 5.73 22.56
N ASN A 382 -5.17 6.53 23.63
CA ASN A 382 -5.14 7.99 23.56
C ASN A 382 -3.79 8.57 24.07
N ALA A 383 -2.77 7.70 24.21
CA ALA A 383 -1.45 8.08 24.65
C ALA A 383 -0.60 8.64 23.51
N HIS A 384 0.45 9.36 23.86
CA HIS A 384 1.55 9.65 22.95
C HIS A 384 2.46 8.42 22.89
N VAL A 385 2.67 7.87 21.71
CA VAL A 385 3.49 6.66 21.54
C VAL A 385 4.87 7.06 21.05
N ALA A 386 5.91 6.59 21.74
CA ALA A 386 7.31 6.75 21.35
C ALA A 386 7.95 5.38 21.18
N ALA A 387 8.67 5.18 20.09
CA ALA A 387 9.36 3.95 19.74
C ALA A 387 10.51 4.23 18.77
N PRO A 388 11.52 3.34 18.70
CA PRO A 388 12.63 3.50 17.78
C PRO A 388 12.17 3.68 16.33
N GLY A 389 12.63 4.73 15.66
CA GLY A 389 12.27 5.01 14.26
C GLY A 389 10.86 5.57 14.03
N MET A 390 10.13 5.87 15.07
CA MET A 390 8.91 6.68 14.98
C MET A 390 9.29 8.13 14.67
N LEU A 391 8.59 8.73 13.72
CA LEU A 391 8.92 10.07 13.20
C LEU A 391 8.69 11.21 14.21
N ASN A 392 8.10 10.92 15.36
CA ASN A 392 7.89 11.87 16.47
C ASN A 392 9.04 11.90 17.45
N ASP A 393 9.95 10.97 17.28
CA ASP A 393 10.99 10.76 18.23
C ASP A 393 12.24 11.48 17.77
N ASN A 394 12.70 12.43 18.58
CA ASN A 394 13.95 13.16 18.34
C ASN A 394 15.19 12.36 18.73
N HIS A 395 15.00 11.18 19.34
CA HIS A 395 16.10 10.32 19.76
C HIS A 395 16.62 9.50 18.57
N ASN A 396 17.93 9.40 18.49
CA ASN A 396 18.56 8.58 17.46
C ASN A 396 18.47 7.08 17.84
N LEU A 397 18.72 6.20 16.87
CA LEU A 397 18.65 4.77 17.09
C LEU A 397 19.69 4.28 18.12
N GLU A 398 20.80 4.99 18.29
CA GLU A 398 21.84 4.68 19.25
C GLU A 398 21.34 4.87 20.68
N SER A 399 20.68 6.00 20.97
CA SER A 399 20.05 6.26 22.28
C SER A 399 18.98 5.23 22.64
N TRP A 400 18.16 4.81 21.66
CA TRP A 400 17.22 3.71 21.86
C TRP A 400 17.90 2.37 22.12
N THR A 401 19.00 2.09 21.43
CA THR A 401 19.79 0.87 21.65
C THR A 401 20.40 0.88 23.05
N GLU A 402 20.88 2.02 23.53
CA GLU A 402 21.37 2.20 24.90
C GLU A 402 20.29 1.93 25.95
N LEU A 403 19.07 2.38 25.72
CA LEU A 403 17.94 2.04 26.59
C LEU A 403 17.70 0.52 26.65
N TRP A 404 17.64 -0.13 25.49
CA TRP A 404 17.28 -1.55 25.38
C TRP A 404 18.39 -2.50 25.81
N THR A 405 19.66 -2.14 25.55
CA THR A 405 20.82 -2.99 25.83
C THR A 405 21.73 -2.42 26.93
N GLY A 406 21.36 -1.25 27.48
CA GLY A 406 22.23 -0.44 28.33
C GLY A 406 22.69 -1.15 29.60
N THR A 407 23.97 -1.01 29.89
CA THR A 407 24.63 -1.50 31.10
C THR A 407 24.59 -0.49 32.23
N SER A 408 24.29 0.78 31.92
CA SER A 408 24.27 1.91 32.86
C SER A 408 22.83 2.34 33.18
N THR A 409 22.44 2.09 34.43
CA THR A 409 21.12 2.55 34.94
C THR A 409 21.00 4.07 34.91
N GLU A 410 22.08 4.81 35.02
CA GLU A 410 22.11 6.28 35.01
C GLU A 410 21.73 6.81 33.60
N GLU A 411 22.32 6.26 32.54
CA GLU A 411 21.99 6.62 31.14
C GLU A 411 20.56 6.25 30.78
N GLN A 412 20.07 5.10 31.25
CA GLN A 412 18.65 4.72 31.08
C GLN A 412 17.70 5.71 31.75
N ILE A 413 18.00 6.14 32.99
CA ILE A 413 17.18 7.12 33.70
C ILE A 413 17.22 8.49 32.99
N GLU A 414 18.39 8.90 32.48
CA GLU A 414 18.51 10.14 31.72
C GLU A 414 17.65 10.10 30.45
N PHE A 415 17.70 9.02 29.69
CA PHE A 415 16.86 8.83 28.53
C PHE A 415 15.37 8.84 28.87
N LEU A 416 14.94 8.13 29.91
CA LEU A 416 13.54 8.05 30.35
C LEU A 416 13.00 9.39 30.89
N ASP A 417 13.89 10.28 31.39
CA ASP A 417 13.48 11.59 31.88
C ASP A 417 13.18 12.61 30.76
N ASP A 418 13.67 12.37 29.56
CA ASP A 418 13.42 13.22 28.40
C ASP A 418 11.97 13.15 27.89
N PHE A 419 11.22 12.13 28.30
CA PHE A 419 9.82 11.96 27.87
C PHE A 419 8.82 12.66 28.76
N GLN A 420 7.70 13.08 28.14
CA GLN A 420 6.59 13.70 28.86
C GLN A 420 5.97 12.72 29.88
N LYS A 421 5.77 13.19 31.10
CA LYS A 421 5.11 12.43 32.17
C LYS A 421 3.58 12.65 32.16
N PRO A 422 2.77 11.69 32.60
CA PRO A 422 3.18 10.39 33.11
C PRO A 422 3.67 9.46 31.99
N LEU A 423 4.76 8.73 32.29
CA LEU A 423 5.44 7.85 31.34
C LEU A 423 5.17 6.39 31.72
N TYR A 424 4.88 5.58 30.70
CA TYR A 424 4.69 4.14 30.81
C TYR A 424 5.56 3.43 29.79
N ILE A 425 5.94 2.20 30.09
CA ILE A 425 6.51 1.25 29.14
C ILE A 425 5.45 0.18 28.93
N SER A 426 5.20 -0.20 27.70
CA SER A 426 4.29 -1.28 27.37
C SER A 426 4.83 -2.13 26.24
N THR A 427 4.81 -3.45 26.43
CA THR A 427 5.29 -4.39 25.43
C THR A 427 4.72 -5.79 25.68
N PHE A 428 4.61 -6.58 24.58
CA PHE A 428 4.25 -8.00 24.63
C PHE A 428 5.48 -8.92 24.75
N TYR A 429 6.69 -8.34 24.73
CA TYR A 429 7.94 -9.06 25.02
C TYR A 429 8.23 -9.03 26.52
N ALA A 430 9.15 -9.87 26.97
CA ALA A 430 9.66 -9.77 28.36
C ALA A 430 10.36 -8.42 28.53
N ILE A 431 10.09 -7.71 29.63
CA ILE A 431 10.66 -6.36 29.83
C ILE A 431 12.19 -6.40 29.92
N GLU A 432 12.75 -7.49 30.43
CA GLU A 432 14.19 -7.72 30.51
C GLU A 432 14.85 -7.84 29.11
N ASP A 433 14.10 -8.33 28.13
CA ASP A 433 14.55 -8.38 26.72
C ASP A 433 14.56 -6.99 26.08
N ILE A 434 13.86 -6.03 26.69
CA ILE A 434 13.69 -4.68 26.17
C ILE A 434 14.58 -3.67 26.90
N ILE A 435 14.70 -3.75 28.23
CA ILE A 435 15.42 -2.78 29.04
C ILE A 435 16.71 -3.39 29.64
N GLY A 436 17.06 -4.62 29.31
CA GLY A 436 18.23 -5.29 29.84
C GLY A 436 18.20 -5.41 31.37
N LYS A 437 18.61 -4.34 32.09
CA LYS A 437 18.49 -4.23 33.54
C LYS A 437 17.44 -3.17 33.88
N THR A 438 16.28 -3.59 34.36
CA THR A 438 15.18 -2.69 34.70
C THR A 438 15.57 -1.79 35.89
N PRO A 439 15.54 -0.45 35.75
CA PRO A 439 15.79 0.47 36.86
C PRO A 439 14.76 0.30 37.99
N GLU A 440 15.18 0.51 39.24
CA GLU A 440 14.29 0.40 40.41
C GLU A 440 13.08 1.36 40.36
N CYS A 441 13.15 2.42 39.57
CA CYS A 441 12.08 3.40 39.38
C CYS A 441 11.04 2.97 38.33
N VAL A 442 11.15 1.79 37.73
CA VAL A 442 10.18 1.20 36.81
C VAL A 442 9.38 0.16 37.55
N HIS A 443 8.08 0.41 37.72
CA HIS A 443 7.19 -0.41 38.52
C HIS A 443 6.13 -1.05 37.66
N GLU A 444 5.95 -2.37 37.78
CA GLU A 444 4.87 -3.08 37.12
C GLU A 444 3.49 -2.61 37.66
N VAL A 445 2.61 -2.21 36.74
CA VAL A 445 1.24 -1.79 37.04
C VAL A 445 0.27 -2.94 36.75
N SER A 446 0.50 -3.63 35.66
CA SER A 446 -0.23 -4.83 35.24
C SER A 446 0.58 -5.60 34.22
N ASP A 447 0.15 -6.78 33.82
CA ASP A 447 0.80 -7.52 32.74
C ASP A 447 1.02 -6.61 31.53
N ASN A 448 2.24 -6.58 30.99
CA ASN A 448 2.65 -5.78 29.82
C ASN A 448 2.56 -4.25 30.01
N LEU A 449 2.46 -3.73 31.24
CA LEU A 449 2.42 -2.31 31.52
C LEU A 449 3.22 -1.95 32.76
N TRP A 450 4.20 -1.05 32.61
CA TRP A 450 5.06 -0.55 33.68
C TRP A 450 4.98 0.96 33.76
N PHE A 451 4.88 1.50 34.97
CA PHE A 451 4.94 2.94 35.24
C PHE A 451 6.39 3.36 35.50
N VAL A 452 6.82 4.46 34.90
CA VAL A 452 8.17 5.01 35.03
C VAL A 452 8.15 6.20 35.99
N ALA A 453 8.66 6.01 37.19
CA ALA A 453 8.80 7.03 38.25
C ALA A 453 10.20 7.63 38.32
N CYS A 454 11.04 7.39 37.32
CA CYS A 454 12.41 7.89 37.29
C CYS A 454 12.44 9.43 37.22
N GLU A 455 13.27 10.04 38.11
CA GLU A 455 13.63 11.44 38.09
C GLU A 455 15.15 11.58 38.07
N LYS A 456 15.68 12.57 37.37
CA LYS A 456 17.12 12.86 37.42
C LYS A 456 17.56 13.16 38.88
N PRO A 457 18.60 12.56 39.38
CA PRO A 457 19.18 12.99 40.65
C PRO A 457 19.57 14.47 40.54
N LYS A 458 19.06 15.26 41.49
CA LYS A 458 19.33 16.72 41.56
C LYS A 458 20.79 17.01 41.83
#